data_e8b9bd46999923105e4c7b46004bba29
#
_entry.id   e8b9bd46999923105e4c7b46004bba29
#
_cell.length_a   1.000
_cell.length_b   1.000
_cell.length_c   1.000
_cell.angle_alpha   90.00
_cell.angle_beta   90.00
_cell.angle_gamma   90.00
#
_symmetry.space_group_name_H-M   'P 1'
#
loop_
_entity.id
_entity.type
_entity.pdbx_description
1 polymer ?
#
loop_
_entity_poly.entity_id
_entity_poly.type
_entity_poly.pdbx_seq_one_letter_code
_entity_poly.pdbx_strand_id
1 'polypeptide(L)'
;RVRSSAASDVYKRQILDELGEEHLAKRTPIVYTSADSVFQIACNEAIFSREELYEMCRIAREMLTGDLCVGRVIARPFVGEKAGAFQRTSGRRDFSVEPFSRTLLDAVKDAGMESYGVGKIEDIFALRGLTGSNHAAGNPACIEAWLDYMRKPFDGLCFTNLVDTDMLYGHRRDPQGFADALAYFDSKLPEIIDLLGDEDLLVITADHGCDPTFKGTDHTREHIPLLVYHKGMKGLTDLGVRKTYADIGATCAEWLGLPDRFGATSFADKLK
;
A
#
# COMPACT_ATOMS: atom_id res chain seq x y z
N ARG A 1 -26.02 -8.39 -12.92
CA ARG A 1 -25.74 -9.38 -11.85
C ARG A 1 -24.28 -9.17 -11.41
N VAL A 2 -24.10 -8.51 -10.29
CA VAL A 2 -22.79 -8.44 -9.62
C VAL A 2 -22.53 -9.81 -9.02
N ARG A 3 -21.53 -10.53 -9.50
CA ARG A 3 -21.01 -11.72 -8.83
C ARG A 3 -19.80 -11.28 -8.01
N SER A 4 -19.95 -11.26 -6.69
CA SER A 4 -18.82 -11.19 -5.77
C SER A 4 -18.15 -12.57 -5.70
N SER A 5 -16.93 -12.69 -6.15
CA SER A 5 -16.04 -13.77 -5.76
C SER A 5 -14.63 -13.22 -5.74
N ALA A 6 -13.93 -13.47 -4.63
CA ALA A 6 -12.49 -13.32 -4.52
C ALA A 6 -11.85 -14.24 -5.57
N ALA A 7 -11.61 -13.69 -6.74
CA ALA A 7 -11.12 -14.46 -7.86
C ALA A 7 -9.79 -13.87 -8.29
N SER A 8 -8.80 -14.72 -8.15
CA SER A 8 -7.46 -14.67 -8.67
C SER A 8 -7.32 -13.99 -10.04
N ASP A 9 -6.10 -13.79 -10.51
CA ASP A 9 -5.78 -13.26 -11.86
C ASP A 9 -6.51 -13.98 -13.02
N VAL A 10 -7.04 -15.17 -12.80
CA VAL A 10 -7.90 -15.90 -13.74
C VAL A 10 -9.21 -15.16 -14.00
N TYR A 11 -9.88 -14.67 -12.95
CA TYR A 11 -11.13 -13.90 -13.11
C TYR A 11 -10.88 -12.53 -13.74
N LYS A 12 -9.74 -11.91 -13.44
CA LYS A 12 -9.38 -10.59 -14.00
C LYS A 12 -9.05 -10.65 -15.50
N ARG A 13 -8.71 -11.84 -16.06
CA ARG A 13 -8.59 -12.04 -17.51
C ARG A 13 -9.95 -12.38 -18.14
N GLN A 14 -10.79 -13.09 -17.42
CA GLN A 14 -12.10 -13.54 -17.90
C GLN A 14 -12.97 -12.38 -18.41
N ILE A 15 -12.97 -11.20 -17.73
CA ILE A 15 -13.73 -10.05 -18.16
C ILE A 15 -13.28 -9.49 -19.51
N LEU A 16 -11.99 -9.57 -19.83
CA LEU A 16 -11.46 -9.15 -21.12
C LEU A 16 -11.87 -10.14 -22.23
N ASP A 17 -11.87 -11.44 -21.95
CA ASP A 17 -12.29 -12.47 -22.89
C ASP A 17 -13.81 -12.40 -23.14
N GLU A 18 -14.61 -12.01 -22.16
CA GLU A 18 -16.06 -11.85 -22.26
C GLU A 18 -16.48 -10.57 -23.01
N LEU A 19 -15.81 -9.46 -22.79
CA LEU A 19 -16.21 -8.14 -23.25
C LEU A 19 -15.25 -7.46 -24.22
N GLY A 20 -14.05 -8.01 -24.41
CA GLY A 20 -12.99 -7.35 -25.20
C GLY A 20 -13.34 -7.18 -26.67
N GLU A 21 -13.99 -8.16 -27.32
CA GLU A 21 -14.43 -8.06 -28.70
C GLU A 21 -15.58 -7.05 -28.88
N GLU A 22 -16.51 -7.01 -27.93
CA GLU A 22 -17.59 -6.01 -27.91
C GLU A 22 -17.01 -4.59 -27.71
N HIS A 23 -16.03 -4.45 -26.80
CA HIS A 23 -15.31 -3.21 -26.57
C HIS A 23 -14.63 -2.69 -27.86
N LEU A 24 -13.94 -3.58 -28.58
CA LEU A 24 -13.29 -3.23 -29.86
C LEU A 24 -14.33 -2.78 -30.90
N ALA A 25 -15.44 -3.49 -31.03
CA ALA A 25 -16.48 -3.22 -32.03
C ALA A 25 -17.27 -1.94 -31.72
N LYS A 26 -17.61 -1.70 -30.46
CA LYS A 26 -18.48 -0.59 -30.05
C LYS A 26 -17.74 0.65 -29.53
N ARG A 27 -16.43 0.56 -29.31
CA ARG A 27 -15.62 1.60 -28.69
C ARG A 27 -16.16 2.06 -27.33
N THR A 28 -16.63 1.10 -26.51
CA THR A 28 -17.16 1.36 -25.16
C THR A 28 -16.20 0.83 -24.09
N PRO A 29 -15.79 1.62 -23.09
CA PRO A 29 -14.91 1.15 -22.01
C PRO A 29 -15.52 -0.05 -21.28
N ILE A 30 -14.68 -0.98 -20.84
CA ILE A 30 -15.10 -2.08 -19.96
C ILE A 30 -14.98 -1.60 -18.51
N VAL A 31 -16.12 -1.55 -17.81
CA VAL A 31 -16.18 -1.13 -16.41
C VAL A 31 -16.54 -2.32 -15.53
N TYR A 32 -15.78 -2.53 -14.46
CA TYR A 32 -16.04 -3.59 -13.50
C TYR A 32 -15.50 -3.25 -12.10
N THR A 33 -16.02 -3.95 -11.10
CA THR A 33 -15.63 -3.76 -9.70
C THR A 33 -15.07 -5.05 -9.13
N SER A 34 -14.38 -4.96 -7.99
CA SER A 34 -13.96 -6.11 -7.19
C SER A 34 -14.27 -5.86 -5.71
N ALA A 35 -14.12 -6.91 -4.89
CA ALA A 35 -14.46 -6.88 -3.47
C ALA A 35 -13.65 -5.86 -2.66
N ASP A 36 -12.49 -5.43 -3.18
CA ASP A 36 -11.54 -4.55 -2.48
C ASP A 36 -11.89 -3.05 -2.58
N SER A 37 -13.17 -2.70 -2.73
CA SER A 37 -13.60 -1.31 -2.90
C SER A 37 -12.88 -0.59 -4.04
N VAL A 38 -12.81 -1.24 -5.22
CA VAL A 38 -12.18 -0.68 -6.41
C VAL A 38 -13.15 -0.61 -7.59
N PHE A 39 -13.03 0.47 -8.36
CA PHE A 39 -13.72 0.68 -9.64
C PHE A 39 -12.67 0.66 -10.75
N GLN A 40 -12.82 -0.24 -11.72
CA GLN A 40 -11.81 -0.47 -12.73
C GLN A 40 -12.36 -0.16 -14.11
N ILE A 41 -11.55 0.53 -14.91
CA ILE A 41 -11.85 0.86 -16.32
C ILE A 41 -10.78 0.22 -17.18
N ALA A 42 -11.16 -0.69 -18.07
CA ALA A 42 -10.25 -1.31 -19.02
C ALA A 42 -10.53 -0.84 -20.44
N CYS A 43 -9.47 -0.45 -21.15
CA CYS A 43 -9.52 -0.04 -22.55
C CYS A 43 -8.36 -0.66 -23.34
N ASN A 44 -8.65 -1.01 -24.59
CA ASN A 44 -7.62 -1.48 -25.53
C ASN A 44 -6.86 -0.27 -26.09
N GLU A 45 -5.52 -0.33 -26.01
CA GLU A 45 -4.64 0.76 -26.47
C GLU A 45 -4.69 1.01 -27.99
N ALA A 46 -5.29 0.08 -28.77
CA ALA A 46 -5.52 0.29 -30.21
C ALA A 46 -6.68 1.26 -30.51
N ILE A 47 -7.61 1.45 -29.56
CA ILE A 47 -8.81 2.27 -29.77
C ILE A 47 -8.97 3.43 -28.78
N PHE A 48 -8.28 3.39 -27.65
CA PHE A 48 -8.18 4.48 -26.68
C PHE A 48 -6.74 4.71 -26.29
N SER A 49 -6.28 5.95 -26.31
CA SER A 49 -4.98 6.33 -25.75
C SER A 49 -4.98 6.13 -24.21
N ARG A 50 -3.80 6.04 -23.63
CA ARG A 50 -3.65 6.00 -22.16
C ARG A 50 -4.20 7.26 -21.50
N GLU A 51 -3.99 8.41 -22.15
CA GLU A 51 -4.49 9.70 -21.67
C GLU A 51 -6.00 9.75 -21.62
N GLU A 52 -6.70 9.25 -22.64
CA GLU A 52 -8.16 9.14 -22.64
C GLU A 52 -8.65 8.20 -21.53
N LEU A 53 -8.00 7.05 -21.33
CA LEU A 53 -8.31 6.13 -20.24
C LEU A 53 -8.08 6.78 -18.87
N TYR A 54 -6.98 7.50 -18.70
CA TYR A 54 -6.68 8.18 -17.43
C TYR A 54 -7.67 9.31 -17.15
N GLU A 55 -8.14 10.02 -18.19
CA GLU A 55 -9.17 11.04 -18.04
C GLU A 55 -10.51 10.45 -17.61
N MET A 56 -10.93 9.33 -18.21
CA MET A 56 -12.11 8.59 -17.74
C MET A 56 -11.98 8.17 -16.25
N CYS A 57 -10.78 7.75 -15.84
CA CYS A 57 -10.53 7.38 -14.45
C CYS A 57 -10.57 8.60 -13.51
N ARG A 58 -10.09 9.79 -13.92
CA ARG A 58 -10.20 11.02 -13.12
C ARG A 58 -11.65 11.44 -12.94
N ILE A 59 -12.44 11.45 -14.03
CA ILE A 59 -13.88 11.74 -13.98
C ILE A 59 -14.58 10.76 -13.02
N ALA A 60 -14.30 9.45 -13.15
CA ALA A 60 -14.87 8.45 -12.26
C ALA A 60 -14.44 8.68 -10.79
N ARG A 61 -13.18 9.08 -10.54
CA ARG A 61 -12.69 9.39 -9.19
C ARG A 61 -13.44 10.57 -8.57
N GLU A 62 -13.71 11.62 -9.34
CA GLU A 62 -14.48 12.77 -8.89
C GLU A 62 -15.94 12.45 -8.58
N MET A 63 -16.55 11.54 -9.36
CA MET A 63 -17.94 11.11 -9.17
C MET A 63 -18.09 10.14 -7.98
N LEU A 64 -17.12 9.29 -7.73
CA LEU A 64 -17.17 8.21 -6.72
C LEU A 64 -16.68 8.71 -5.35
N THR A 65 -17.43 9.65 -4.79
CA THR A 65 -17.20 10.29 -3.48
C THR A 65 -18.40 10.12 -2.57
N GLY A 66 -18.31 10.54 -1.31
CA GLY A 66 -19.39 10.42 -0.32
C GLY A 66 -19.86 8.97 -0.15
N ASP A 67 -21.15 8.73 -0.24
CA ASP A 67 -21.75 7.40 -0.07
C ASP A 67 -21.37 6.40 -1.18
N LEU A 68 -20.92 6.89 -2.33
CA LEU A 68 -20.45 6.09 -3.45
C LEU A 68 -18.92 5.94 -3.46
N CYS A 69 -18.23 6.37 -2.41
CA CYS A 69 -16.79 6.38 -2.37
C CYS A 69 -16.21 4.98 -2.49
N VAL A 70 -15.29 4.81 -3.44
CA VAL A 70 -14.43 3.62 -3.56
C VAL A 70 -13.00 3.99 -3.24
N GLY A 71 -12.25 3.07 -2.67
CA GLY A 71 -10.86 3.31 -2.28
C GLY A 71 -9.96 3.68 -3.46
N ARG A 72 -10.19 3.05 -4.63
CA ARG A 72 -9.38 3.30 -5.84
C ARG A 72 -10.24 3.22 -7.10
N VAL A 73 -9.95 4.10 -8.06
CA VAL A 73 -10.31 3.95 -9.48
C VAL A 73 -9.05 3.50 -10.21
N ILE A 74 -9.11 2.43 -11.00
CA ILE A 74 -7.92 1.83 -11.60
C ILE A 74 -8.04 1.81 -13.12
N ALA A 75 -7.08 2.43 -13.80
CA ALA A 75 -6.89 2.30 -15.22
C ALA A 75 -6.25 0.96 -15.57
N ARG A 76 -6.87 0.22 -16.48
CA ARG A 76 -6.44 -1.13 -16.90
C ARG A 76 -6.28 -1.21 -18.41
N PRO A 77 -5.23 -0.59 -18.99
CA PRO A 77 -4.98 -0.71 -20.42
C PRO A 77 -4.62 -2.15 -20.79
N PHE A 78 -5.02 -2.55 -22.01
CA PHE A 78 -4.72 -3.86 -22.56
C PHE A 78 -4.54 -3.79 -24.08
N VAL A 79 -4.00 -4.86 -24.66
CA VAL A 79 -3.82 -5.06 -26.10
C VAL A 79 -4.39 -6.42 -26.50
N GLY A 80 -4.53 -6.67 -27.80
CA GLY A 80 -5.06 -7.91 -28.36
C GLY A 80 -6.31 -7.67 -29.19
N GLU A 81 -6.70 -8.63 -30.05
CA GLU A 81 -7.77 -8.49 -31.03
C GLU A 81 -8.94 -9.44 -30.79
N LYS A 82 -8.75 -10.50 -30.01
CA LYS A 82 -9.77 -11.54 -29.77
C LYS A 82 -9.62 -12.20 -28.41
N ALA A 83 -10.68 -12.84 -27.95
CA ALA A 83 -10.68 -13.64 -26.74
C ALA A 83 -9.52 -14.66 -26.70
N GLY A 84 -8.89 -14.81 -25.55
CA GLY A 84 -7.70 -15.62 -25.33
C GLY A 84 -6.36 -14.95 -25.75
N ALA A 85 -6.40 -13.86 -26.51
CA ALA A 85 -5.22 -13.08 -26.92
C ALA A 85 -5.07 -11.73 -26.20
N PHE A 86 -6.05 -11.33 -25.39
CA PHE A 86 -5.98 -10.08 -24.64
C PHE A 86 -4.93 -10.12 -23.54
N GLN A 87 -4.07 -9.10 -23.50
CA GLN A 87 -2.99 -8.97 -22.52
C GLN A 87 -2.99 -7.57 -21.90
N ARG A 88 -2.87 -7.49 -20.58
CA ARG A 88 -2.70 -6.22 -19.86
C ARG A 88 -1.31 -5.64 -20.13
N THR A 89 -1.26 -4.33 -20.27
CA THR A 89 -0.01 -3.60 -20.47
C THR A 89 0.48 -2.97 -19.18
N SER A 90 1.68 -2.39 -19.22
CA SER A 90 2.31 -1.70 -18.08
C SER A 90 1.69 -0.33 -17.74
N GLY A 91 0.75 0.16 -18.54
CA GLY A 91 0.08 1.45 -18.31
C GLY A 91 -1.01 1.43 -17.23
N ARG A 92 -0.99 0.47 -16.31
CA ARG A 92 -1.86 0.51 -15.13
C ARG A 92 -1.56 1.77 -14.32
N ARG A 93 -2.63 2.45 -13.88
CA ARG A 93 -2.54 3.58 -12.98
C ARG A 93 -3.71 3.54 -11.98
N ASP A 94 -3.37 3.72 -10.71
CA ASP A 94 -4.33 3.76 -9.62
C ASP A 94 -4.62 5.24 -9.28
N PHE A 95 -5.89 5.59 -9.18
CA PHE A 95 -6.40 6.88 -8.75
C PHE A 95 -7.05 6.66 -7.38
N SER A 96 -6.23 6.74 -6.35
CA SER A 96 -6.66 6.52 -4.97
C SER A 96 -7.47 7.71 -4.46
N VAL A 97 -8.34 7.45 -3.48
CA VAL A 97 -8.96 8.52 -2.71
C VAL A 97 -7.91 9.08 -1.76
N GLU A 98 -7.86 10.40 -1.65
CA GLU A 98 -7.01 11.04 -0.63
C GLU A 98 -7.53 10.72 0.78
N PRO A 99 -6.64 10.67 1.78
CA PRO A 99 -7.06 10.55 3.17
C PRO A 99 -8.10 11.59 3.55
N PHE A 100 -9.18 11.18 4.23
CA PHE A 100 -10.29 12.06 4.60
C PHE A 100 -9.95 13.11 5.66
N SER A 101 -8.86 12.91 6.37
CA SER A 101 -8.39 13.81 7.44
C SER A 101 -6.87 13.97 7.35
N ARG A 102 -6.36 14.90 8.18
CA ARG A 102 -4.94 15.11 8.34
C ARG A 102 -4.26 13.85 8.86
N THR A 103 -3.17 13.47 8.22
CA THR A 103 -2.36 12.28 8.54
C THR A 103 -1.03 12.66 9.18
N LEU A 104 -0.27 11.67 9.67
CA LEU A 104 1.10 11.86 10.13
C LEU A 104 1.99 12.41 9.00
N LEU A 105 1.81 11.94 7.76
CA LEU A 105 2.59 12.43 6.60
C LEU A 105 2.36 13.94 6.38
N ASP A 106 1.09 14.40 6.50
CA ASP A 106 0.78 15.83 6.41
C ASP A 106 1.46 16.61 7.54
N ALA A 107 1.42 16.09 8.78
CA ALA A 107 1.99 16.77 9.94
C ALA A 107 3.51 16.91 9.83
N VAL A 108 4.21 15.86 9.37
CA VAL A 108 5.66 15.89 9.16
C VAL A 108 6.03 16.89 8.08
N LYS A 109 5.36 16.85 6.92
CA LYS A 109 5.59 17.77 5.81
C LYS A 109 5.33 19.22 6.17
N ASP A 110 4.22 19.50 6.87
CA ASP A 110 3.85 20.88 7.28
C ASP A 110 4.82 21.45 8.31
N ALA A 111 5.49 20.59 9.08
CA ALA A 111 6.59 20.99 9.98
C ALA A 111 7.91 21.28 9.25
N GLY A 112 7.95 21.13 7.93
CA GLY A 112 9.16 21.32 7.12
C GLY A 112 10.14 20.17 7.21
N MET A 113 9.70 19.00 7.70
CA MET A 113 10.49 17.77 7.77
C MET A 113 10.29 16.93 6.52
N GLU A 114 11.18 15.95 6.30
CA GLU A 114 11.07 15.00 5.20
C GLU A 114 10.05 13.90 5.51
N SER A 115 9.24 13.58 4.53
CA SER A 115 8.23 12.53 4.59
C SER A 115 8.39 11.63 3.36
N TYR A 116 9.14 10.55 3.51
CA TYR A 116 9.45 9.62 2.43
C TYR A 116 8.52 8.41 2.44
N GLY A 117 8.05 8.01 1.25
CA GLY A 117 7.26 6.81 1.03
C GLY A 117 8.00 5.78 0.18
N VAL A 118 8.02 4.51 0.59
CA VAL A 118 8.61 3.42 -0.18
C VAL A 118 7.58 2.34 -0.45
N GLY A 119 7.60 1.76 -1.65
CA GLY A 119 6.63 0.76 -2.08
C GLY A 119 5.28 1.40 -2.41
N LYS A 120 4.18 0.87 -1.88
CA LYS A 120 2.82 1.35 -2.17
C LYS A 120 2.37 2.59 -1.38
N ILE A 121 3.22 3.19 -0.57
CA ILE A 121 2.82 4.32 0.28
C ILE A 121 2.29 5.49 -0.55
N GLU A 122 2.93 5.80 -1.67
CA GLU A 122 2.46 6.87 -2.55
C GLU A 122 1.07 6.61 -3.14
N ASP A 123 0.75 5.34 -3.46
CA ASP A 123 -0.57 4.94 -3.96
C ASP A 123 -1.63 5.01 -2.85
N ILE A 124 -1.28 4.54 -1.64
CA ILE A 124 -2.20 4.48 -0.49
C ILE A 124 -2.60 5.89 -0.05
N PHE A 125 -1.65 6.80 0.01
CA PHE A 125 -1.88 8.18 0.44
C PHE A 125 -2.12 9.16 -0.71
N ALA A 126 -2.23 8.68 -1.96
CA ALA A 126 -2.40 9.51 -3.17
C ALA A 126 -1.34 10.63 -3.26
N LEU A 127 -0.09 10.32 -2.88
CA LEU A 127 1.06 11.25 -2.77
C LEU A 127 0.88 12.35 -1.70
N ARG A 128 -0.27 12.42 -1.04
CA ARG A 128 -0.55 13.45 -0.05
C ARG A 128 0.37 13.31 1.17
N GLY A 129 0.96 14.43 1.57
CA GLY A 129 1.86 14.50 2.72
C GLY A 129 3.28 14.00 2.46
N LEU A 130 3.60 13.45 1.29
CA LEU A 130 4.95 13.03 0.94
C LEU A 130 5.81 14.19 0.41
N THR A 131 7.11 14.19 0.76
CA THR A 131 8.15 15.06 0.18
C THR A 131 8.96 14.32 -0.87
N GLY A 132 8.99 12.98 -0.80
CA GLY A 132 9.61 12.11 -1.78
C GLY A 132 9.06 10.70 -1.70
N SER A 133 9.13 9.95 -2.82
CA SER A 133 8.68 8.57 -2.88
C SER A 133 9.56 7.72 -3.79
N ASN A 134 9.56 6.41 -3.52
CA ASN A 134 10.16 5.39 -4.38
C ASN A 134 9.18 4.23 -4.53
N HIS A 135 8.57 4.10 -5.71
CA HIS A 135 7.59 3.05 -6.04
C HIS A 135 8.29 1.72 -6.38
N ALA A 136 9.19 1.28 -5.51
CA ALA A 136 9.86 -0.02 -5.64
C ALA A 136 8.85 -1.16 -5.57
N ALA A 137 9.10 -2.24 -6.30
CA ALA A 137 8.23 -3.42 -6.36
C ALA A 137 8.95 -4.65 -5.79
N GLY A 138 8.28 -5.31 -4.84
CA GLY A 138 8.81 -6.46 -4.11
C GLY A 138 9.72 -6.09 -2.93
N ASN A 139 9.74 -6.96 -1.92
CA ASN A 139 10.44 -6.68 -0.67
C ASN A 139 11.93 -6.35 -0.84
N PRO A 140 12.71 -7.06 -1.68
CA PRO A 140 14.13 -6.73 -1.86
C PRO A 140 14.35 -5.31 -2.35
N ALA A 141 13.61 -4.88 -3.39
CA ALA A 141 13.76 -3.54 -3.95
C ALA A 141 13.24 -2.45 -2.99
N CYS A 142 12.17 -2.72 -2.24
CA CYS A 142 11.67 -1.81 -1.20
C CYS A 142 12.69 -1.63 -0.07
N ILE A 143 13.34 -2.70 0.37
CA ILE A 143 14.36 -2.62 1.42
C ILE A 143 15.58 -1.82 0.94
N GLU A 144 16.07 -2.05 -0.28
CA GLU A 144 17.18 -1.26 -0.82
C GLU A 144 16.82 0.23 -0.97
N ALA A 145 15.61 0.54 -1.45
CA ALA A 145 15.15 1.92 -1.54
C ALA A 145 15.04 2.58 -0.16
N TRP A 146 14.59 1.83 0.86
CA TRP A 146 14.56 2.30 2.25
C TRP A 146 15.97 2.57 2.78
N LEU A 147 16.90 1.63 2.60
CA LEU A 147 18.30 1.79 2.99
C LEU A 147 18.95 3.00 2.29
N ASP A 148 18.61 3.27 1.02
CA ASP A 148 19.10 4.44 0.29
C ASP A 148 18.62 5.78 0.90
N TYR A 149 17.40 5.83 1.45
CA TYR A 149 16.96 6.97 2.24
C TYR A 149 17.72 7.06 3.58
N MET A 150 17.87 5.95 4.31
CA MET A 150 18.55 5.92 5.60
C MET A 150 20.05 6.29 5.53
N ARG A 151 20.72 6.01 4.41
CA ARG A 151 22.13 6.39 4.19
C ARG A 151 22.35 7.89 4.01
N LYS A 152 21.26 8.65 3.84
CA LYS A 152 21.30 10.12 3.70
C LYS A 152 20.75 10.75 4.98
N PRO A 153 21.40 11.77 5.55
CA PRO A 153 20.84 12.43 6.72
C PRO A 153 19.52 13.12 6.35
N PHE A 154 18.48 12.88 7.11
CA PHE A 154 17.21 13.59 7.02
C PHE A 154 16.57 13.67 8.40
N ASP A 155 15.72 14.66 8.60
CA ASP A 155 14.87 14.79 9.78
C ASP A 155 13.41 14.60 9.34
N GLY A 156 12.74 13.60 9.91
CA GLY A 156 11.38 13.28 9.52
C GLY A 156 11.01 11.80 9.57
N LEU A 157 10.25 11.34 8.59
CA LEU A 157 9.67 10.01 8.54
C LEU A 157 10.01 9.31 7.21
N CYS A 158 10.48 8.06 7.28
CA CYS A 158 10.48 7.15 6.14
C CYS A 158 9.48 6.02 6.38
N PHE A 159 8.41 5.97 5.60
CA PHE A 159 7.37 4.96 5.68
C PHE A 159 7.53 3.94 4.55
N THR A 160 7.83 2.71 4.89
CA THR A 160 8.09 1.62 3.93
C THR A 160 7.01 0.56 4.00
N ASN A 161 6.44 0.18 2.86
CA ASN A 161 5.49 -0.92 2.72
C ASN A 161 6.15 -2.12 2.03
N LEU A 162 6.33 -3.22 2.77
CA LEU A 162 6.83 -4.50 2.25
C LEU A 162 5.64 -5.38 1.84
N VAL A 163 5.50 -5.65 0.55
CA VAL A 163 4.25 -6.16 -0.04
C VAL A 163 4.21 -7.65 -0.32
N ASP A 164 5.34 -8.35 -0.28
CA ASP A 164 5.43 -9.73 -0.79
C ASP A 164 4.72 -10.74 0.11
N THR A 165 4.72 -10.53 1.43
CA THR A 165 4.01 -11.39 2.39
C THR A 165 2.53 -11.48 2.07
N ASP A 166 1.90 -10.37 1.70
CA ASP A 166 0.51 -10.34 1.26
C ASP A 166 0.36 -10.83 -0.19
N MET A 167 1.02 -10.15 -1.14
CA MET A 167 0.75 -10.29 -2.58
C MET A 167 1.21 -11.62 -3.17
N LEU A 168 2.38 -12.11 -2.74
CA LEU A 168 2.98 -13.30 -3.33
C LEU A 168 2.68 -14.55 -2.51
N TYR A 169 2.54 -14.47 -1.19
CA TYR A 169 2.52 -15.63 -0.32
C TYR A 169 1.22 -15.79 0.46
N GLY A 170 0.68 -14.72 1.07
CA GLY A 170 -0.54 -14.75 1.86
C GLY A 170 -1.76 -15.16 1.04
N HIS A 171 -2.13 -14.36 0.06
CA HIS A 171 -3.24 -14.66 -0.85
C HIS A 171 -3.07 -15.93 -1.68
N ARG A 172 -1.84 -16.40 -1.87
CA ARG A 172 -1.53 -17.61 -2.66
C ARG A 172 -1.35 -18.87 -1.84
N ARG A 173 -1.53 -18.77 -0.51
CA ARG A 173 -1.43 -19.92 0.38
C ARG A 173 -0.06 -20.59 0.34
N ASP A 174 0.99 -19.80 0.34
CA ASP A 174 2.35 -20.28 0.39
C ASP A 174 3.00 -19.96 1.75
N PRO A 175 2.82 -20.81 2.78
CA PRO A 175 3.41 -20.59 4.09
C PRO A 175 4.93 -20.57 4.09
N GLN A 176 5.56 -21.35 3.20
CA GLN A 176 7.02 -21.39 3.12
C GLN A 176 7.55 -20.08 2.54
N GLY A 177 6.99 -19.59 1.42
CA GLY A 177 7.37 -18.31 0.85
C GLY A 177 7.10 -17.14 1.80
N PHE A 178 6.01 -17.20 2.59
CA PHE A 178 5.73 -16.21 3.63
C PHE A 178 6.83 -16.19 4.71
N ALA A 179 7.23 -17.37 5.21
CA ALA A 179 8.31 -17.51 6.18
C ALA A 179 9.66 -17.05 5.60
N ASP A 180 9.95 -17.40 4.36
CA ASP A 180 11.19 -17.01 3.68
C ASP A 180 11.26 -15.49 3.48
N ALA A 181 10.14 -14.83 3.18
CA ALA A 181 10.08 -13.37 3.07
C ALA A 181 10.35 -12.67 4.41
N LEU A 182 9.81 -13.22 5.51
CA LEU A 182 10.12 -12.72 6.86
C LEU A 182 11.58 -12.96 7.23
N ALA A 183 12.13 -14.14 6.95
CA ALA A 183 13.53 -14.45 7.19
C ALA A 183 14.48 -13.55 6.37
N TYR A 184 14.10 -13.23 5.14
CA TYR A 184 14.87 -12.27 4.33
C TYR A 184 14.86 -10.88 4.96
N PHE A 185 13.71 -10.38 5.41
CA PHE A 185 13.65 -9.10 6.12
C PHE A 185 14.48 -9.13 7.42
N ASP A 186 14.36 -10.19 8.21
CA ASP A 186 15.13 -10.38 9.44
C ASP A 186 16.64 -10.33 9.16
N SER A 187 17.11 -10.93 8.07
CA SER A 187 18.51 -10.88 7.65
C SER A 187 19.02 -9.47 7.34
N LYS A 188 18.13 -8.52 7.04
CA LYS A 188 18.44 -7.11 6.76
C LYS A 188 18.36 -6.20 8.00
N LEU A 189 17.73 -6.68 9.07
CA LEU A 189 17.59 -5.90 10.31
C LEU A 189 18.93 -5.42 10.90
N PRO A 190 20.02 -6.20 10.92
CA PRO A 190 21.30 -5.70 11.41
C PRO A 190 21.79 -4.46 10.66
N GLU A 191 21.72 -4.43 9.32
CA GLU A 191 22.10 -3.27 8.52
C GLU A 191 21.20 -2.06 8.80
N ILE A 192 19.88 -2.29 8.94
CA ILE A 192 18.91 -1.25 9.27
C ILE A 192 19.21 -0.65 10.65
N ILE A 193 19.46 -1.50 11.65
CA ILE A 193 19.74 -1.07 13.02
C ILE A 193 21.07 -0.30 13.10
N ASP A 194 22.08 -0.71 12.35
CA ASP A 194 23.38 -0.02 12.31
C ASP A 194 23.25 1.40 11.74
N LEU A 195 22.36 1.61 10.77
CA LEU A 195 22.11 2.92 10.15
C LEU A 195 21.28 3.87 11.03
N LEU A 196 20.55 3.38 12.04
CA LEU A 196 19.79 4.26 12.94
C LEU A 196 20.73 5.17 13.74
N GLY A 197 20.35 6.42 13.91
CA GLY A 197 20.95 7.35 14.88
C GLY A 197 20.43 7.11 16.31
N ASP A 198 20.98 7.82 17.28
CA ASP A 198 20.60 7.69 18.70
C ASP A 198 19.17 8.19 18.97
N GLU A 199 18.68 9.14 18.17
CA GLU A 199 17.36 9.74 18.28
C GLU A 199 16.32 9.06 17.37
N ASP A 200 16.73 8.06 16.56
CA ASP A 200 15.83 7.42 15.62
C ASP A 200 14.95 6.37 16.28
N LEU A 201 13.73 6.25 15.80
CA LEU A 201 12.74 5.27 16.22
C LEU A 201 12.40 4.33 15.03
N LEU A 202 12.65 3.05 15.18
CA LEU A 202 12.20 2.02 14.26
C LEU A 202 10.88 1.44 14.75
N VAL A 203 9.86 1.43 13.90
CA VAL A 203 8.58 0.78 14.15
C VAL A 203 8.32 -0.27 13.07
N ILE A 204 8.08 -1.51 13.47
CA ILE A 204 7.73 -2.62 12.57
C ILE A 204 6.33 -3.10 12.95
N THR A 205 5.44 -3.11 11.98
CA THR A 205 4.05 -3.55 12.15
C THR A 205 3.50 -4.16 10.86
N ALA A 206 2.23 -4.51 10.83
CA ALA A 206 1.52 -4.89 9.62
C ALA A 206 0.23 -4.05 9.51
N ASP A 207 -0.28 -3.90 8.30
CA ASP A 207 -1.54 -3.20 8.00
C ASP A 207 -2.76 -4.08 8.26
N HIS A 208 -2.62 -5.42 8.16
CA HIS A 208 -3.65 -6.43 8.45
C HIS A 208 -3.01 -7.81 8.65
N GLY A 209 -3.81 -8.77 9.07
CA GLY A 209 -3.48 -10.20 9.06
C GLY A 209 -3.59 -10.79 7.65
N CYS A 210 -2.75 -11.74 7.34
CA CYS A 210 -2.81 -12.53 6.12
C CYS A 210 -2.20 -13.91 6.33
N ASP A 211 -2.89 -14.77 7.11
CA ASP A 211 -2.40 -16.13 7.42
C ASP A 211 -2.46 -17.03 6.19
N PRO A 212 -1.33 -17.46 5.62
CA PRO A 212 -1.28 -18.32 4.44
C PRO A 212 -1.79 -19.75 4.71
N THR A 213 -2.01 -20.13 5.97
CA THR A 213 -2.56 -21.44 6.34
C THR A 213 -4.08 -21.41 6.51
N PHE A 214 -4.68 -20.23 6.67
CA PHE A 214 -6.13 -20.08 6.85
C PHE A 214 -6.89 -20.38 5.55
N LYS A 215 -8.06 -21.00 5.63
CA LYS A 215 -8.88 -21.36 4.46
C LYS A 215 -9.49 -20.13 3.78
N GLY A 216 -9.30 -19.98 2.49
CA GLY A 216 -9.81 -18.87 1.67
C GLY A 216 -8.67 -18.07 1.07
N THR A 217 -8.93 -16.96 0.39
CA THR A 217 -7.94 -16.10 -0.28
C THR A 217 -7.97 -14.65 0.22
N ASP A 218 -8.82 -14.37 1.21
CA ASP A 218 -8.97 -13.04 1.78
C ASP A 218 -7.99 -12.82 2.94
N HIS A 219 -7.84 -11.59 3.37
CA HIS A 219 -7.11 -11.22 4.58
C HIS A 219 -7.74 -11.88 5.81
N THR A 220 -6.93 -12.11 6.82
CA THR A 220 -7.32 -12.74 8.07
C THR A 220 -7.29 -11.74 9.23
N ARG A 221 -7.76 -12.11 10.41
CA ARG A 221 -8.05 -11.17 11.52
C ARG A 221 -7.19 -11.42 12.76
N GLU A 222 -5.96 -11.83 12.57
CA GLU A 222 -5.00 -11.94 13.65
C GLU A 222 -4.64 -10.56 14.20
N HIS A 223 -4.23 -10.52 15.46
CA HIS A 223 -3.53 -9.37 15.99
C HIS A 223 -2.21 -9.22 15.26
N ILE A 224 -1.96 -8.04 14.72
CA ILE A 224 -0.72 -7.71 14.05
C ILE A 224 0.40 -7.42 15.07
N PRO A 225 1.66 -7.65 14.72
CA PRO A 225 2.78 -7.29 15.58
C PRO A 225 2.91 -5.77 15.70
N LEU A 226 3.44 -5.31 16.82
CA LEU A 226 3.95 -3.96 17.02
C LEU A 226 5.29 -4.08 17.72
N LEU A 227 6.36 -3.95 16.96
CA LEU A 227 7.74 -3.99 17.45
C LEU A 227 8.33 -2.59 17.32
N VAL A 228 8.95 -2.12 18.38
CA VAL A 228 9.53 -0.78 18.43
C VAL A 228 10.94 -0.88 18.97
N TYR A 229 11.89 -0.18 18.32
CA TYR A 229 13.28 -0.16 18.72
C TYR A 229 13.89 1.25 18.57
N HIS A 230 14.70 1.62 19.53
CA HIS A 230 15.68 2.72 19.44
C HIS A 230 16.93 2.38 20.27
N LYS A 231 18.06 2.99 19.96
CA LYS A 231 19.35 2.66 20.59
C LYS A 231 19.40 2.92 22.09
N GLY A 232 18.54 3.80 22.63
CA GLY A 232 18.46 4.12 24.05
C GLY A 232 17.68 3.11 24.92
N MET A 233 17.05 2.09 24.32
CA MET A 233 16.25 1.09 25.05
C MET A 233 17.13 0.25 25.99
N LYS A 234 16.70 0.11 27.26
CA LYS A 234 17.43 -0.65 28.32
C LYS A 234 16.89 -2.08 28.50
N GLY A 235 15.89 -2.48 27.77
CA GLY A 235 15.25 -3.79 27.86
C GLY A 235 13.95 -3.88 27.10
N LEU A 236 13.24 -5.00 27.27
CA LEU A 236 11.93 -5.21 26.65
C LEU A 236 10.84 -4.56 27.50
N THR A 237 9.94 -3.84 26.84
CA THR A 237 8.77 -3.22 27.44
C THR A 237 7.50 -3.76 26.74
N ASP A 238 6.54 -4.24 27.53
CA ASP A 238 5.23 -4.62 27.00
C ASP A 238 4.40 -3.38 26.72
N LEU A 239 4.14 -3.13 25.45
CA LEU A 239 3.29 -2.02 24.98
C LEU A 239 1.79 -2.34 25.13
N GLY A 240 1.44 -3.59 25.42
CA GLY A 240 0.07 -4.08 25.49
C GLY A 240 -0.63 -4.08 24.13
N VAL A 241 -1.92 -4.44 24.13
CA VAL A 241 -2.75 -4.39 22.91
C VAL A 241 -3.21 -2.96 22.68
N ARG A 242 -2.87 -2.41 21.49
CA ARG A 242 -3.29 -1.06 21.08
C ARG A 242 -4.67 -1.11 20.42
N LYS A 243 -5.42 -0.02 20.54
CA LYS A 243 -6.82 0.02 20.03
C LYS A 243 -6.90 0.43 18.57
N THR A 244 -5.91 1.15 18.07
CA THR A 244 -5.92 1.73 16.73
C THR A 244 -4.50 1.93 16.20
N TYR A 245 -4.34 1.86 14.87
CA TYR A 245 -3.09 2.25 14.18
C TYR A 245 -2.69 3.71 14.44
N ALA A 246 -3.65 4.57 14.70
CA ALA A 246 -3.39 5.96 15.00
C ALA A 246 -2.53 6.16 16.27
N ASP A 247 -2.47 5.15 17.17
CA ASP A 247 -1.56 5.17 18.32
C ASP A 247 -0.08 5.18 17.88
N ILE A 248 0.24 4.49 16.78
CA ILE A 248 1.58 4.53 16.16
C ILE A 248 1.83 5.94 15.61
N GLY A 249 0.86 6.50 14.86
CA GLY A 249 0.97 7.85 14.32
C GLY A 249 1.16 8.92 15.41
N ALA A 250 0.39 8.81 16.50
CA ALA A 250 0.53 9.69 17.67
C ALA A 250 1.90 9.58 18.34
N THR A 251 2.45 8.36 18.41
CA THR A 251 3.77 8.10 18.99
C THR A 251 4.89 8.65 18.11
N CYS A 252 4.83 8.41 16.80
CA CYS A 252 5.80 8.97 15.86
C CYS A 252 5.75 10.51 15.86
N ALA A 253 4.55 11.10 15.88
CA ALA A 253 4.40 12.56 15.97
C ALA A 253 5.03 13.12 17.26
N GLU A 254 4.78 12.47 18.40
CA GLU A 254 5.39 12.88 19.67
C GLU A 254 6.93 12.73 19.65
N TRP A 255 7.43 11.65 19.07
CA TRP A 255 8.86 11.41 18.94
C TRP A 255 9.56 12.50 18.09
N LEU A 256 8.89 12.94 17.02
CA LEU A 256 9.33 14.04 16.14
C LEU A 256 9.05 15.43 16.72
N GLY A 257 8.55 15.54 17.96
CA GLY A 257 8.24 16.81 18.58
C GLY A 257 7.02 17.53 18.00
N LEU A 258 6.16 16.83 17.22
CA LEU A 258 4.96 17.39 16.64
C LEU A 258 3.79 17.42 17.64
N PRO A 259 2.89 18.40 17.56
CA PRO A 259 1.75 18.52 18.48
C PRO A 259 0.60 17.55 18.16
N ASP A 260 0.55 17.03 16.92
CA ASP A 260 -0.55 16.19 16.44
C ASP A 260 -0.63 14.86 17.19
N ARG A 261 -1.86 14.44 17.53
CA ARG A 261 -2.13 13.14 18.19
C ARG A 261 -3.20 12.32 17.49
N PHE A 262 -3.81 12.84 16.43
CA PHE A 262 -4.79 12.16 15.56
C PHE A 262 -5.96 11.50 16.32
N GLY A 263 -6.34 12.06 17.48
CA GLY A 263 -7.36 11.50 18.36
C GLY A 263 -6.98 10.18 19.04
N ALA A 264 -5.67 9.84 19.08
CA ALA A 264 -5.12 8.58 19.55
C ALA A 264 -4.18 8.76 20.76
N THR A 265 -3.71 7.64 21.30
CA THR A 265 -2.87 7.60 22.49
C THR A 265 -1.44 7.21 22.13
N SER A 266 -0.51 8.12 22.30
CA SER A 266 0.92 7.84 22.19
C SER A 266 1.39 6.87 23.29
N PHE A 267 2.38 6.07 22.97
CA PHE A 267 3.09 5.22 23.93
C PHE A 267 4.59 5.57 24.04
N ALA A 268 4.97 6.78 23.60
CA ALA A 268 6.36 7.22 23.65
C ALA A 268 6.94 7.25 25.09
N ASP A 269 6.10 7.47 26.09
CA ASP A 269 6.49 7.41 27.51
C ASP A 269 6.98 6.04 27.95
N LYS A 270 6.52 4.96 27.29
CA LYS A 270 6.94 3.57 27.57
C LYS A 270 8.25 3.20 26.90
N LEU A 271 8.77 4.03 26.02
CA LEU A 271 10.00 3.79 25.25
C LEU A 271 11.24 4.43 25.91
N LYS A 272 11.05 5.26 26.93
CA LYS A 272 12.11 6.03 27.60
C LYS A 272 12.82 5.22 28.69
#